data_a5ec4170bcd7fcf10e68f04bd18aec72
#
_entry.id   a5ec4170bcd7fcf10e68f04bd18aec72
#
_cell.length_a   1.000
_cell.length_b   1.000
_cell.length_c   1.000
_cell.angle_alpha   90.00
_cell.angle_beta   90.00
_cell.angle_gamma   90.00
#
_symmetry.space_group_name_H-M   'P 1'
#
loop_
_entity.id
_entity.type
_entity.pdbx_description
1 polymer ?
#
loop_
_entity_poly.entity_id
_entity_poly.type
_entity_poly.pdbx_seq_one_letter_code
_entity_poly.pdbx_strand_id
1 'polypeptide(L)' 'MTGCASDIRVENMEQLIRYAAILLDYAKESKQEFDELLIERNRYGAIWLHFAVRPSGNRRKVCFINA' A
#
# COMPACT_ATOMS: atom_id res chain seq x y z
N MET A 1 -4.01 -13.67 -15.10
CA MET A 1 -3.51 -12.45 -14.46
C MET A 1 -2.44 -12.80 -13.46
N THR A 2 -1.33 -12.09 -13.50
CA THR A 2 -0.27 -12.24 -12.51
C THR A 2 -0.44 -11.18 -11.44
N GLY A 3 -0.02 -11.49 -10.23
CA GLY A 3 0.01 -10.52 -9.15
C GLY A 3 1.08 -9.47 -9.38
N CYS A 4 0.93 -8.33 -8.74
CA CYS A 4 1.92 -7.27 -8.81
C CYS A 4 2.11 -6.62 -7.43
N ALA A 5 3.28 -6.05 -7.23
CA ALA A 5 3.59 -5.32 -6.02
C ALA A 5 4.42 -4.10 -6.39
N SER A 6 4.19 -3.00 -5.71
CA SER A 6 4.89 -1.75 -5.95
C SER A 6 5.24 -1.07 -4.64
N ASP A 7 6.43 -0.49 -4.58
CA ASP A 7 6.83 0.37 -3.47
C ASP A 7 6.76 1.81 -3.94
N ILE A 8 5.99 2.61 -3.22
CA ILE A 8 5.76 4.02 -3.56
C ILE A 8 6.52 4.86 -2.56
N ARG A 9 7.51 5.60 -3.04
CA ARG A 9 8.30 6.50 -2.19
C ARG A 9 7.52 7.78 -1.92
N VAL A 10 7.65 8.28 -0.70
CA VAL A 10 6.99 9.51 -0.29
C VAL A 10 8.00 10.41 0.43
N GLU A 11 7.73 11.71 0.43
CA GLU A 11 8.61 12.68 1.06
C GLU A 11 8.34 12.87 2.53
N ASN A 12 7.09 12.62 2.96
CA ASN A 12 6.70 12.79 4.35
C ASN A 12 5.45 11.97 4.65
N MET A 13 5.07 11.93 5.91
CA MET A 13 3.93 11.13 6.35
C MET A 13 2.61 11.65 5.79
N GLU A 14 2.46 12.96 5.64
CA GLU A 14 1.24 13.51 5.06
C GLU A 14 1.03 13.00 3.64
N GLN A 15 2.09 13.02 2.84
CA GLN A 15 2.02 12.52 1.46
C GLN A 15 1.70 11.03 1.43
N LEU A 16 2.29 10.26 2.36
CA LEU A 16 2.02 8.83 2.47
C LEU A 16 0.55 8.57 2.76
N ILE A 17 -0.03 9.30 3.70
CA ILE A 17 -1.43 9.14 4.07
C ILE A 17 -2.34 9.50 2.90
N ARG A 18 -2.01 10.56 2.16
CA ARG A 18 -2.78 10.95 0.97
C ARG A 18 -2.76 9.87 -0.09
N TYR A 19 -1.61 9.29 -0.37
CA TYR A 19 -1.51 8.20 -1.35
C TYR A 19 -2.26 6.95 -0.90
N ALA A 20 -2.15 6.61 0.39
CA ALA A 20 -2.88 5.47 0.93
C ALA A 20 -4.39 5.67 0.77
N ALA A 21 -4.89 6.87 1.06
CA ALA A 21 -6.30 7.20 0.91
C ALA A 21 -6.75 7.07 -0.55
N ILE A 22 -5.94 7.57 -1.49
CA ILE A 22 -6.25 7.47 -2.92
C ILE A 22 -6.36 6.01 -3.34
N LEU A 23 -5.42 5.17 -2.91
CA LEU A 23 -5.42 3.76 -3.26
C LEU A 23 -6.64 3.04 -2.69
N LEU A 24 -6.99 3.32 -1.44
CA LEU A 24 -8.15 2.71 -0.80
C LEU A 24 -9.45 3.14 -1.47
N ASP A 25 -9.58 4.43 -1.80
CA ASP A 25 -10.76 4.94 -2.50
C ASP A 25 -10.88 4.32 -3.89
N TYR A 26 -9.77 4.23 -4.61
CA TYR A 26 -9.75 3.61 -5.93
C TYR A 26 -10.20 2.14 -5.84
N ALA A 27 -9.68 1.41 -4.87
CA ALA A 27 -10.05 0.00 -4.70
C ALA A 27 -11.53 -0.15 -4.39
N LYS A 28 -12.09 0.75 -3.56
CA LYS A 28 -13.49 0.73 -3.20
C LYS A 28 -14.38 1.05 -4.40
N GLU A 29 -14.06 2.12 -5.13
CA GLU A 29 -14.89 2.56 -6.25
C GLU A 29 -14.83 1.62 -7.44
N SER A 30 -13.66 1.08 -7.74
CA SER A 30 -13.48 0.16 -8.87
C SER A 30 -13.84 -1.28 -8.51
N LYS A 31 -14.14 -1.54 -7.23
CA LYS A 31 -14.37 -2.89 -6.70
C LYS A 31 -13.17 -3.79 -6.93
N GLN A 32 -11.99 -3.20 -7.01
CA GLN A 32 -10.74 -3.91 -7.21
C GLN A 32 -10.25 -4.47 -5.88
N GLU A 33 -9.96 -5.76 -5.84
CA GLU A 33 -9.36 -6.36 -4.66
C GLU A 33 -7.87 -6.06 -4.60
N PHE A 34 -7.34 -5.89 -3.37
CA PHE A 34 -5.90 -5.80 -3.16
C PHE A 34 -5.50 -6.70 -2.00
N ASP A 35 -4.24 -7.13 -2.02
CA ASP A 35 -3.73 -8.05 -1.00
C ASP A 35 -3.15 -7.29 0.20
N GLU A 36 -2.26 -6.35 -0.06
CA GLU A 36 -1.56 -5.63 1.00
C GLU A 36 -1.43 -4.16 0.69
N LEU A 37 -1.66 -3.33 1.70
CA LEU A 37 -1.30 -1.92 1.71
C LEU A 37 -0.52 -1.70 3.00
N LEU A 38 0.80 -1.65 2.89
CA LEU A 38 1.68 -1.58 4.05
C LEU A 38 2.36 -0.23 4.13
N ILE A 39 2.37 0.34 5.33
CA ILE A 39 3.16 1.54 5.62
C ILE A 39 4.45 1.04 6.25
N GLU A 40 5.58 1.26 5.57
CA GLU A 40 6.86 0.76 6.02
C GLU A 40 7.80 1.91 6.36
N ARG A 41 8.57 1.73 7.43
CA ARG A 41 9.58 2.68 7.86
C ARG A 41 10.84 1.92 8.27
N ASN A 42 11.99 2.39 7.80
CA ASN A 42 13.26 1.81 8.23
C ASN A 42 13.85 2.60 9.41
N ARG A 43 14.94 2.10 9.96
CA ARG A 43 15.59 2.72 11.12
C ARG A 43 16.25 4.07 10.80
N TYR A 44 16.38 4.41 9.53
CA TYR A 44 16.97 5.67 9.11
C TYR A 44 15.92 6.76 8.87
N GLY A 45 14.66 6.45 9.13
CA GLY A 45 13.57 7.40 8.99
C GLY A 45 12.95 7.46 7.61
N ALA A 46 13.41 6.65 6.66
CA ALA A 46 12.78 6.58 5.36
C ALA A 46 11.44 5.83 5.47
N ILE A 47 10.43 6.37 4.81
CA ILE A 47 9.10 5.77 4.79
C ILE A 47 8.67 5.52 3.35
N TRP A 48 7.87 4.49 3.16
CA TRP A 48 7.29 4.20 1.84
C TRP A 48 6.02 3.39 2.00
N LEU A 49 5.28 3.30 0.91
CA LEU A 49 4.03 2.56 0.83
C LEU A 49 4.23 1.35 -0.05
N HIS A 50 3.91 0.18 0.48
CA HIS A 50 3.96 -1.05 -0.29
C HIS A 50 2.53 -1.47 -0.62
N PHE A 51 2.24 -1.62 -1.92
CA PHE A 51 0.92 -2.01 -2.39
C PHE A 51 1.05 -3.26 -3.26
N ALA A 52 0.28 -4.28 -2.93
CA ALA A 52 0.34 -5.56 -3.63
C ALA A 52 -1.04 -6.05 -4.00
N VAL A 53 -1.14 -6.66 -5.17
CA VAL A 53 -2.37 -7.28 -5.67
C VAL A 53 -2.04 -8.70 -6.10
N ARG A 54 -2.88 -9.65 -5.70
CA ARG A 54 -2.75 -11.05 -6.10
C ARG A 54 -3.82 -11.40 -7.12
N PRO A 55 -3.57 -12.40 -7.99
CA PRO A 55 -4.61 -12.86 -8.93
C PRO A 55 -5.88 -13.34 -8.23
N SER A 56 -5.73 -13.91 -7.03
CA SER A 56 -6.84 -14.35 -6.21
C SER A 56 -6.41 -14.43 -4.76
N GLY A 57 -7.38 -14.49 -3.84
CA GLY A 57 -7.07 -14.61 -2.43
C GLY A 57 -6.54 -13.33 -1.80
N ASN A 58 -6.93 -12.17 -2.32
CA ASN A 58 -6.52 -10.88 -1.76
C ASN A 58 -7.09 -10.68 -0.37
N ARG A 59 -6.24 -10.29 0.58
CA ARG A 59 -6.58 -10.25 2.00
C ARG A 59 -7.03 -8.87 2.50
N ARG A 60 -6.86 -7.82 1.70
CA ARG A 60 -7.09 -6.43 2.09
C ARG A 60 -6.36 -6.09 3.39
N LYS A 61 -5.14 -6.54 3.50
CA LYS A 61 -4.34 -6.33 4.69
C LYS A 61 -3.75 -4.92 4.69
N VAL A 62 -4.12 -4.13 5.69
CA VAL A 62 -3.60 -2.77 5.87
C VAL A 62 -2.88 -2.75 7.21
N CYS A 63 -1.58 -2.49 7.22
CA CYS A 63 -0.84 -2.46 8.47
C CYS A 63 0.43 -1.61 8.36
N PHE A 64 1.03 -1.37 9.52
CA PHE A 64 2.27 -0.62 9.67
C PHE A 64 3.39 -1.60 10.01
N ILE A 65 4.53 -1.45 9.34
CA ILE A 65 5.68 -2.32 9.54
C ILE A 65 6.93 -1.48 9.78
N ASN A 66 7.65 -1.80 10.86
CA ASN A 66 9.01 -1.29 11.08
C ASN A 66 9.99 -2.27 10.46
N ALA A 67 10.65 -1.81 9.45
CA ALA A 67 11.63 -2.63 8.76
C ALA A 67 13.03 -2.44 9.34
#